data_0a703298fb784dea96d7fccc2efc1322
#
_entry.id   0a703298fb784dea96d7fccc2efc1322
#
_cell.length_a   1.000
_cell.length_b   1.000
_cell.length_c   1.000
_cell.angle_alpha   90.00
_cell.angle_beta   90.00
_cell.angle_gamma   90.00
#
_symmetry.space_group_name_H-M   'P 1'
#
loop_
_entity.id
_entity.type
_entity.pdbx_description
1 polymer ?
#
loop_
_entity_poly.entity_id
_entity_poly.type
_entity_poly.pdbx_seq_one_letter_code
_entity_poly.pdbx_strand_id
1 'polypeptide(L)'
;MINKAIERFERNVVRTARNTLDELRSSQNTFGEMEYFYKVLNDTFVDLKKSTIKYIGSYCVMVPDEIIYAYGYRPVRLCAGNSVAAMLGDEIAPRDACPVLKASYGFSQMDILPIYNQCEIAILPMTCDGKRKSAEIISDYVPVIPLSIPMEKSEESFAEMLENLKSLAKTLSKITGRKLSNKRLVQSYKDIHQAQKQAFRLNERFCHTDSHISGSQYMAIMNSFCYAEPSEWANKVDEFCNSIDSMTTDSNQKRRKKARVLIAG
;
A
#
# COMPACT_ATOMS: atom_id res chain seq x y z
N MET A 1 21.78 -3.93 24.30
CA MET A 1 21.73 -2.51 23.84
C MET A 1 20.89 -2.36 22.55
N ILE A 2 21.00 -3.26 21.58
CA ILE A 2 20.26 -3.23 20.29
C ILE A 2 18.74 -3.20 20.50
N ASN A 3 18.17 -4.04 21.36
CA ASN A 3 16.72 -4.06 21.62
C ASN A 3 16.16 -2.72 22.11
N LYS A 4 16.88 -1.98 22.96
CA LYS A 4 16.43 -0.67 23.45
C LYS A 4 16.41 0.40 22.33
N ALA A 5 17.30 0.30 21.35
CA ALA A 5 17.31 1.19 20.19
C ALA A 5 16.11 0.90 19.29
N ILE A 6 15.85 -0.38 18.98
CA ILE A 6 14.68 -0.80 18.18
C ILE A 6 13.38 -0.34 18.85
N GLU A 7 13.18 -0.62 20.14
CA GLU A 7 11.99 -0.15 20.89
C GLU A 7 11.80 1.37 20.85
N ARG A 8 12.89 2.14 20.80
CA ARG A 8 12.81 3.60 20.64
C ARG A 8 12.34 3.99 19.25
N PHE A 9 12.82 3.31 18.20
CA PHE A 9 12.37 3.52 16.83
C PHE A 9 10.89 3.16 16.69
N GLU A 10 10.45 2.04 17.22
CA GLU A 10 9.07 1.59 17.24
C GLU A 10 8.14 2.63 17.86
N ARG A 11 8.43 3.07 19.07
CA ARG A 11 7.65 4.14 19.73
C ARG A 11 7.61 5.42 18.89
N ASN A 12 8.69 5.75 18.20
CA ASN A 12 8.74 6.94 17.36
C ASN A 12 7.86 6.81 16.11
N VAL A 13 7.82 5.65 15.47
CA VAL A 13 6.94 5.38 14.33
C VAL A 13 5.47 5.52 14.74
N VAL A 14 5.04 4.89 15.82
CA VAL A 14 3.65 4.97 16.34
C VAL A 14 3.28 6.40 16.71
N ARG A 15 4.18 7.10 17.43
CA ARG A 15 3.94 8.50 17.82
C ARG A 15 3.78 9.40 16.60
N THR A 16 4.64 9.24 15.59
CA THR A 16 4.56 10.04 14.36
C THR A 16 3.26 9.77 13.61
N ALA A 17 2.87 8.50 13.48
CA ALA A 17 1.61 8.13 12.84
C ALA A 17 0.40 8.74 13.56
N ARG A 18 0.37 8.66 14.90
CA ARG A 18 -0.69 9.25 15.71
C ARG A 18 -0.78 10.76 15.52
N ASN A 19 0.35 11.46 15.67
CA ASN A 19 0.38 12.92 15.53
C ASN A 19 -0.11 13.36 14.14
N THR A 20 0.32 12.66 13.08
CA THR A 20 -0.13 12.96 11.71
C THR A 20 -1.64 12.77 11.54
N LEU A 21 -2.20 11.70 12.09
CA LEU A 21 -3.65 11.45 12.02
C LEU A 21 -4.45 12.48 12.84
N ASP A 22 -3.95 12.86 14.00
CA ASP A 22 -4.58 13.88 14.84
C ASP A 22 -4.56 15.27 14.16
N GLU A 23 -3.46 15.63 13.50
CA GLU A 23 -3.36 16.85 12.69
C GLU A 23 -4.36 16.82 11.52
N LEU A 24 -4.49 15.69 10.82
CA LEU A 24 -5.44 15.53 9.72
C LEU A 24 -6.89 15.66 10.19
N ARG A 25 -7.24 15.07 11.33
CA ARG A 25 -8.58 15.17 11.93
C ARG A 25 -8.91 16.58 12.42
N SER A 26 -7.92 17.31 12.89
CA SER A 26 -8.10 18.69 13.40
C SER A 26 -8.10 19.74 12.29
N SER A 27 -7.83 19.39 11.04
CA SER A 27 -7.80 20.32 9.92
C SER A 27 -9.20 20.91 9.64
N GLN A 28 -9.27 22.20 9.27
CA GLN A 28 -10.54 22.95 9.10
C GLN A 28 -11.46 22.43 7.98
N ASN A 29 -10.95 21.59 7.08
CA ASN A 29 -11.71 21.01 5.96
C ASN A 29 -11.90 19.49 6.16
N THR A 30 -12.52 19.09 7.28
CA THR A 30 -12.82 17.68 7.52
C THR A 30 -14.18 17.31 6.96
N PHE A 31 -14.18 16.33 6.05
CA PHE A 31 -15.38 15.64 5.61
C PHE A 31 -15.65 14.47 6.55
N GLY A 32 -16.90 14.25 6.94
CA GLY A 32 -17.25 13.12 7.82
C GLY A 32 -16.84 11.77 7.26
N GLU A 33 -16.88 11.61 5.94
CA GLU A 33 -16.49 10.41 5.20
C GLU A 33 -15.00 10.07 5.34
N MET A 34 -14.15 11.05 5.66
CA MET A 34 -12.72 10.84 5.89
C MET A 34 -12.42 9.94 7.07
N GLU A 35 -13.32 9.85 8.05
CA GLU A 35 -13.08 9.07 9.27
C GLU A 35 -12.88 7.58 8.98
N TYR A 36 -13.52 7.02 7.96
CA TYR A 36 -13.27 5.65 7.54
C TYR A 36 -11.78 5.42 7.19
N PHE A 37 -11.21 6.29 6.36
CA PHE A 37 -9.83 6.16 5.90
C PHE A 37 -8.84 6.40 7.04
N TYR A 38 -9.10 7.39 7.89
CA TYR A 38 -8.30 7.63 9.09
C TYR A 38 -8.36 6.46 10.07
N LYS A 39 -9.54 5.84 10.22
CA LYS A 39 -9.71 4.66 11.08
C LYS A 39 -8.89 3.48 10.56
N VAL A 40 -8.90 3.20 9.26
CA VAL A 40 -8.09 2.12 8.66
C VAL A 40 -6.61 2.32 8.97
N LEU A 41 -6.10 3.54 8.77
CA LEU A 41 -4.70 3.87 9.05
C LEU A 41 -4.39 3.84 10.55
N ASN A 42 -5.31 4.31 11.40
CA ASN A 42 -5.17 4.27 12.86
C ASN A 42 -5.10 2.83 13.39
N ASP A 43 -6.03 1.99 12.93
CA ASP A 43 -6.08 0.58 13.32
C ASP A 43 -4.78 -0.17 12.97
N THR A 44 -4.17 0.22 11.83
CA THR A 44 -2.94 -0.40 11.33
C THR A 44 -1.67 0.13 12.02
N PHE A 45 -1.51 1.46 12.15
CA PHE A 45 -0.24 2.09 12.51
C PHE A 45 -0.20 2.70 13.93
N VAL A 46 -1.35 2.85 14.57
CA VAL A 46 -1.44 3.44 15.93
C VAL A 46 -1.91 2.42 16.94
N ASP A 47 -3.05 1.78 16.68
CA ASP A 47 -3.63 0.78 17.58
C ASP A 47 -3.02 -0.61 17.37
N LEU A 48 -2.28 -0.81 16.28
CA LEU A 48 -1.54 -2.02 15.96
C LEU A 48 -2.42 -3.29 16.09
N LYS A 49 -3.64 -3.23 15.55
CA LYS A 49 -4.63 -4.29 15.70
C LYS A 49 -4.17 -5.58 15.03
N LYS A 50 -4.18 -6.66 15.80
CA LYS A 50 -3.99 -8.01 15.27
C LYS A 50 -5.26 -8.48 14.55
N SER A 51 -5.08 -9.23 13.48
CA SER A 51 -6.15 -9.82 12.69
C SER A 51 -6.05 -11.35 12.71
N THR A 52 -7.17 -12.02 12.55
CA THR A 52 -7.23 -13.47 12.29
C THR A 52 -7.06 -13.81 10.81
N ILE A 53 -6.99 -12.79 9.97
CA ILE A 53 -6.80 -12.93 8.53
C ILE A 53 -5.35 -13.31 8.26
N LYS A 54 -5.14 -14.20 7.29
CA LYS A 54 -3.81 -14.57 6.80
C LYS A 54 -3.36 -13.58 5.73
N TYR A 55 -2.11 -13.16 5.81
CA TYR A 55 -1.53 -12.17 4.93
C TYR A 55 -0.44 -12.75 4.04
N ILE A 56 -0.35 -12.21 2.82
CA ILE A 56 0.81 -12.36 1.93
C ILE A 56 1.34 -10.96 1.66
N GLY A 57 2.61 -10.74 1.97
CA GLY A 57 3.29 -9.48 1.72
C GLY A 57 3.58 -9.26 0.23
N SER A 58 3.59 -8.01 -0.20
CA SER A 58 3.98 -7.64 -1.56
C SER A 58 4.79 -6.35 -1.57
N TYR A 59 5.79 -6.28 -2.44
CA TYR A 59 6.71 -5.15 -2.54
C TYR A 59 6.48 -4.35 -3.81
N CYS A 60 5.35 -4.05 -4.21
CA CYS A 60 5.04 -3.11 -5.31
C CYS A 60 3.60 -3.34 -5.79
N VAL A 61 3.05 -2.34 -6.46
CA VAL A 61 1.75 -2.42 -7.14
C VAL A 61 1.75 -3.37 -8.35
N MET A 62 2.93 -3.82 -8.80
CA MET A 62 3.06 -4.78 -9.92
C MET A 62 2.76 -6.23 -9.51
N VAL A 63 2.65 -6.53 -8.22
CA VAL A 63 2.16 -7.84 -7.76
C VAL A 63 0.63 -7.82 -7.86
N PRO A 64 0.02 -8.75 -8.61
CA PRO A 64 -1.43 -8.78 -8.77
C PRO A 64 -2.10 -9.29 -7.49
N ASP A 65 -2.72 -8.38 -6.77
CA ASP A 65 -3.42 -8.66 -5.51
C ASP A 65 -4.58 -9.65 -5.71
N GLU A 66 -5.16 -9.67 -6.90
CA GLU A 66 -6.23 -10.58 -7.31
C GLU A 66 -5.85 -12.05 -7.10
N ILE A 67 -4.61 -12.41 -7.40
CA ILE A 67 -4.12 -13.77 -7.18
C ILE A 67 -4.05 -14.08 -5.69
N ILE A 68 -3.58 -13.16 -4.86
CA ILE A 68 -3.47 -13.34 -3.41
C ILE A 68 -4.87 -13.57 -2.81
N TYR A 69 -5.84 -12.73 -3.16
CA TYR A 69 -7.23 -12.89 -2.73
C TYR A 69 -7.85 -14.22 -3.20
N ALA A 70 -7.50 -14.67 -4.41
CA ALA A 70 -8.01 -15.94 -4.94
C ALA A 70 -7.57 -17.15 -4.11
N TYR A 71 -6.46 -17.06 -3.38
CA TYR A 71 -6.03 -18.06 -2.40
C TYR A 71 -6.68 -17.88 -1.03
N GLY A 72 -7.47 -16.83 -0.82
CA GLY A 72 -8.09 -16.52 0.46
C GLY A 72 -7.13 -15.92 1.48
N TYR A 73 -6.12 -15.23 1.00
CA TYR A 73 -5.22 -14.38 1.76
C TYR A 73 -5.52 -12.92 1.45
N ARG A 74 -5.09 -12.04 2.33
CA ARG A 74 -5.11 -10.60 2.10
C ARG A 74 -3.71 -10.11 1.70
N PRO A 75 -3.57 -9.33 0.62
CA PRO A 75 -2.30 -8.68 0.32
C PRO A 75 -2.02 -7.56 1.32
N VAL A 76 -0.76 -7.36 1.64
CA VAL A 76 -0.29 -6.18 2.38
C VAL A 76 0.98 -5.63 1.74
N ARG A 77 1.05 -4.31 1.58
CA ARG A 77 2.24 -3.65 1.03
C ARG A 77 3.31 -3.54 2.12
N LEU A 78 4.45 -4.21 1.89
CA LEU A 78 5.61 -4.20 2.79
C LEU A 78 6.59 -3.06 2.46
N CYS A 79 6.48 -2.43 1.30
CA CYS A 79 7.26 -1.24 0.98
C CYS A 79 6.64 -0.03 1.69
N ALA A 80 7.45 0.65 2.50
CA ALA A 80 7.02 1.78 3.30
C ALA A 80 7.97 2.97 3.13
N GLY A 81 7.40 4.16 3.05
CA GLY A 81 8.14 5.42 3.01
C GLY A 81 8.22 6.06 4.39
N ASN A 82 9.10 5.57 5.25
CA ASN A 82 9.29 6.12 6.59
C ASN A 82 10.76 6.42 6.85
N SER A 83 11.10 7.67 7.16
CA SER A 83 12.49 8.11 7.36
C SER A 83 13.14 7.49 8.60
N VAL A 84 12.38 7.23 9.66
CA VAL A 84 12.91 6.61 10.88
C VAL A 84 13.27 5.15 10.60
N ALA A 85 12.39 4.41 9.91
CA ALA A 85 12.67 3.05 9.47
C ALA A 85 13.86 3.00 8.50
N ALA A 86 13.98 3.98 7.58
CA ALA A 86 15.10 4.06 6.66
C ALA A 86 16.45 4.23 7.37
N MET A 87 16.49 5.01 8.46
CA MET A 87 17.71 5.14 9.29
C MET A 87 18.13 3.81 9.93
N LEU A 88 17.17 3.00 10.38
CA LEU A 88 17.48 1.68 10.91
C LEU A 88 17.95 0.73 9.80
N GLY A 89 17.30 0.78 8.64
CA GLY A 89 17.65 -0.04 7.48
C GLY A 89 19.00 0.32 6.85
N ASP A 90 19.54 1.52 7.08
CA ASP A 90 20.86 1.93 6.60
C ASP A 90 22.00 1.03 7.12
N GLU A 91 21.80 0.37 8.27
CA GLU A 91 22.80 -0.51 8.87
C GLU A 91 23.03 -1.79 8.05
N ILE A 92 22.00 -2.24 7.31
CA ILE A 92 22.06 -3.49 6.52
C ILE A 92 21.91 -3.27 5.01
N ALA A 93 21.46 -2.08 4.62
CA ALA A 93 21.24 -1.75 3.21
C ALA A 93 22.56 -1.47 2.49
N PRO A 94 22.68 -1.81 1.20
CA PRO A 94 23.72 -1.23 0.35
C PRO A 94 23.68 0.30 0.41
N ARG A 95 24.86 0.94 0.38
CA ARG A 95 24.98 2.40 0.53
C ARG A 95 24.10 3.20 -0.45
N ASP A 96 24.00 2.71 -1.67
CA ASP A 96 23.26 3.29 -2.80
C ASP A 96 21.83 2.80 -2.92
N ALA A 97 21.34 1.98 -1.98
CA ALA A 97 19.95 1.53 -1.97
C ALA A 97 18.99 2.73 -1.83
N CYS A 98 17.87 2.68 -2.54
CA CYS A 98 16.87 3.76 -2.45
C CYS A 98 16.22 3.82 -1.05
N PRO A 99 15.78 5.02 -0.60
CA PRO A 99 15.21 5.19 0.74
C PRO A 99 14.02 4.30 1.05
N VAL A 100 13.22 3.94 0.04
CA VAL A 100 12.07 3.04 0.21
C VAL A 100 12.52 1.61 0.56
N LEU A 101 13.59 1.11 -0.07
CA LEU A 101 14.15 -0.21 0.28
C LEU A 101 14.77 -0.17 1.67
N LYS A 102 15.52 0.89 2.00
CA LYS A 102 16.07 1.07 3.34
C LYS A 102 14.97 1.07 4.41
N ALA A 103 13.88 1.80 4.18
CA ALA A 103 12.73 1.78 5.09
C ALA A 103 12.10 0.39 5.20
N SER A 104 12.00 -0.35 4.10
CA SER A 104 11.49 -1.73 4.13
C SER A 104 12.38 -2.66 4.97
N TYR A 105 13.70 -2.54 4.87
CA TYR A 105 14.63 -3.29 5.72
C TYR A 105 14.50 -2.89 7.19
N GLY A 106 14.36 -1.60 7.47
CA GLY A 106 14.13 -1.13 8.84
C GLY A 106 12.86 -1.70 9.44
N PHE A 107 11.76 -1.73 8.69
CA PHE A 107 10.51 -2.36 9.14
C PHE A 107 10.64 -3.87 9.34
N SER A 108 11.43 -4.57 8.52
CA SER A 108 11.68 -6.01 8.71
C SER A 108 12.45 -6.30 10.00
N GLN A 109 13.23 -5.36 10.52
CA GLN A 109 13.94 -5.47 11.79
C GLN A 109 13.06 -5.14 13.01
N MET A 110 11.93 -4.42 12.79
CA MET A 110 11.01 -4.03 13.86
C MET A 110 9.91 -5.08 14.00
N ASP A 111 9.60 -5.45 15.22
CA ASP A 111 8.45 -6.34 15.53
C ASP A 111 7.20 -5.53 15.92
N ILE A 112 7.00 -4.38 15.29
CA ILE A 112 5.98 -3.43 15.71
C ILE A 112 4.67 -3.53 14.94
N LEU A 113 4.72 -3.89 13.66
CA LEU A 113 3.52 -3.93 12.81
C LEU A 113 2.98 -5.36 12.72
N PRO A 114 1.95 -5.72 13.52
CA PRO A 114 1.42 -7.09 13.54
C PRO A 114 1.03 -7.60 12.16
N ILE A 115 0.52 -6.72 11.31
CA ILE A 115 0.13 -7.07 9.93
C ILE A 115 1.33 -7.51 9.08
N TYR A 116 2.53 -6.96 9.32
CA TYR A 116 3.75 -7.36 8.62
C TYR A 116 4.27 -8.70 9.15
N ASN A 117 4.25 -8.88 10.47
CA ASN A 117 4.70 -10.09 11.12
C ASN A 117 3.77 -11.29 10.89
N GLN A 118 2.52 -11.03 10.51
CA GLN A 118 1.55 -12.06 10.12
C GLN A 118 1.69 -12.50 8.65
N CYS A 119 2.63 -11.92 7.88
CA CYS A 119 2.89 -12.36 6.51
C CYS A 119 3.63 -13.70 6.50
N GLU A 120 2.99 -14.72 5.96
CA GLU A 120 3.60 -16.05 5.81
C GLU A 120 4.67 -16.08 4.71
N ILE A 121 4.52 -15.23 3.71
CA ILE A 121 5.39 -15.08 2.53
C ILE A 121 5.34 -13.64 2.03
N ALA A 122 6.39 -13.23 1.30
CA ALA A 122 6.41 -11.97 0.56
C ALA A 122 6.65 -12.23 -0.95
N ILE A 123 5.94 -11.52 -1.80
CA ILE A 123 6.14 -11.55 -3.25
C ILE A 123 6.90 -10.28 -3.65
N LEU A 124 8.04 -10.44 -4.29
CA LEU A 124 8.93 -9.35 -4.69
C LEU A 124 9.11 -9.30 -6.21
N PRO A 125 8.59 -8.27 -6.90
CA PRO A 125 8.78 -8.12 -8.34
C PRO A 125 10.20 -7.69 -8.65
N MET A 126 10.87 -8.38 -9.57
CA MET A 126 12.27 -8.19 -9.95
C MET A 126 12.43 -7.10 -11.00
N THR A 127 12.04 -5.86 -10.67
CA THR A 127 11.98 -4.73 -11.62
C THR A 127 13.22 -3.84 -11.61
N CYS A 128 14.12 -3.98 -10.65
CA CYS A 128 15.39 -3.24 -10.59
C CYS A 128 16.44 -4.03 -9.80
N ASP A 129 17.70 -3.66 -9.95
CA ASP A 129 18.82 -4.34 -9.26
C ASP A 129 18.70 -4.23 -7.73
N GLY A 130 18.23 -3.10 -7.24
CA GLY A 130 17.96 -2.91 -5.81
C GLY A 130 16.98 -3.96 -5.27
N LYS A 131 15.88 -4.24 -5.98
CA LYS A 131 14.92 -5.28 -5.58
C LYS A 131 15.48 -6.69 -5.68
N ARG A 132 16.32 -6.97 -6.69
CA ARG A 132 16.99 -8.27 -6.80
C ARG A 132 17.86 -8.54 -5.56
N LYS A 133 18.66 -7.54 -5.16
CA LYS A 133 19.47 -7.62 -3.95
C LYS A 133 18.63 -7.69 -2.68
N SER A 134 17.48 -6.99 -2.67
CA SER A 134 16.55 -7.02 -1.55
C SER A 134 15.96 -8.40 -1.28
N ALA A 135 15.79 -9.24 -2.28
CA ALA A 135 15.27 -10.58 -2.09
C ALA A 135 16.14 -11.41 -1.12
N GLU A 136 17.47 -11.26 -1.22
CA GLU A 136 18.42 -11.94 -0.32
C GLU A 136 18.24 -11.42 1.12
N ILE A 137 18.26 -10.10 1.32
CA ILE A 137 18.18 -9.47 2.65
C ILE A 137 16.83 -9.75 3.32
N ILE A 138 15.73 -9.63 2.57
CA ILE A 138 14.38 -9.81 3.10
C ILE A 138 14.10 -11.28 3.43
N SER A 139 14.74 -12.22 2.71
CA SER A 139 14.56 -13.65 2.96
C SER A 139 15.04 -14.09 4.36
N ASP A 140 15.85 -13.30 5.03
CA ASP A 140 16.24 -13.53 6.43
C ASP A 140 15.09 -13.29 7.42
N TYR A 141 14.06 -12.55 7.01
CA TYR A 141 12.91 -12.16 7.85
C TYR A 141 11.60 -12.85 7.43
N VAL A 142 11.38 -13.04 6.13
CA VAL A 142 10.18 -13.68 5.58
C VAL A 142 10.55 -14.40 4.28
N PRO A 143 10.01 -15.61 4.04
CA PRO A 143 10.23 -16.32 2.77
C PRO A 143 9.80 -15.48 1.58
N VAL A 144 10.68 -15.29 0.59
CA VAL A 144 10.45 -14.44 -0.58
C VAL A 144 10.17 -15.27 -1.84
N ILE A 145 9.12 -14.93 -2.55
CA ILE A 145 8.84 -15.43 -3.91
C ILE A 145 9.21 -14.34 -4.90
N PRO A 146 10.25 -14.51 -5.72
CA PRO A 146 10.57 -13.58 -6.78
C PRO A 146 9.52 -13.66 -7.89
N LEU A 147 9.06 -12.52 -8.40
CA LEU A 147 8.18 -12.42 -9.56
C LEU A 147 8.91 -11.65 -10.67
N SER A 148 9.23 -12.35 -11.76
CA SER A 148 9.80 -11.71 -12.94
C SER A 148 8.74 -10.88 -13.64
N ILE A 149 9.09 -9.64 -13.99
CA ILE A 149 8.23 -8.70 -14.71
C ILE A 149 8.95 -8.34 -16.02
N PRO A 150 8.35 -8.62 -17.19
CA PRO A 150 8.90 -8.19 -18.47
C PRO A 150 9.06 -6.68 -18.55
N MET A 151 10.12 -6.23 -19.21
CA MET A 151 10.46 -4.78 -19.29
C MET A 151 9.77 -4.09 -20.48
N GLU A 152 9.35 -4.85 -21.47
CA GLU A 152 8.75 -4.33 -22.70
C GLU A 152 7.27 -4.69 -22.80
N LYS A 153 6.54 -3.95 -23.63
CA LYS A 153 5.14 -4.23 -23.97
C LYS A 153 5.06 -4.83 -25.37
N SER A 154 5.19 -6.17 -25.45
CA SER A 154 5.04 -6.95 -26.67
C SER A 154 4.16 -8.17 -26.43
N GLU A 155 3.77 -8.87 -27.48
CA GLU A 155 3.02 -10.15 -27.39
C GLU A 155 3.84 -11.21 -26.66
N GLU A 156 5.14 -11.25 -26.90
CA GLU A 156 6.08 -12.17 -26.24
C GLU A 156 6.14 -11.86 -24.73
N SER A 157 6.26 -10.59 -24.37
CA SER A 157 6.26 -10.14 -22.97
C SER A 157 4.94 -10.46 -22.25
N PHE A 158 3.81 -10.36 -22.97
CA PHE A 158 2.53 -10.78 -22.43
C PHE A 158 2.49 -12.29 -22.15
N ALA A 159 2.98 -13.10 -23.09
CA ALA A 159 3.06 -14.56 -22.92
C ALA A 159 4.00 -14.93 -21.76
N GLU A 160 5.17 -14.28 -21.66
CA GLU A 160 6.10 -14.45 -20.54
C GLU A 160 5.44 -14.09 -19.20
N MET A 161 4.77 -12.94 -19.10
CA MET A 161 4.09 -12.53 -17.87
C MET A 161 3.01 -13.53 -17.46
N LEU A 162 2.25 -14.07 -18.42
CA LEU A 162 1.24 -15.10 -18.15
C LEU A 162 1.86 -16.35 -17.54
N GLU A 163 2.98 -16.82 -18.07
CA GLU A 163 3.70 -17.99 -17.53
C GLU A 163 4.29 -17.68 -16.14
N ASN A 164 4.81 -16.49 -15.91
CA ASN A 164 5.28 -16.04 -14.60
C ASN A 164 4.14 -16.05 -13.56
N LEU A 165 2.94 -15.60 -13.92
CA LEU A 165 1.77 -15.63 -13.05
C LEU A 165 1.27 -17.05 -12.78
N LYS A 166 1.30 -17.95 -13.78
CA LYS A 166 0.98 -19.37 -13.59
C LYS A 166 1.99 -20.04 -12.65
N SER A 167 3.27 -19.73 -12.80
CA SER A 167 4.34 -20.21 -11.92
C SER A 167 4.15 -19.71 -10.48
N LEU A 168 3.83 -18.42 -10.29
CA LEU A 168 3.48 -17.84 -9.00
C LEU A 168 2.29 -18.59 -8.38
N ALA A 169 1.21 -18.80 -9.13
CA ALA A 169 0.04 -19.53 -8.65
C ALA A 169 0.39 -20.96 -8.23
N LYS A 170 1.23 -21.68 -9.01
CA LYS A 170 1.71 -23.01 -8.64
C LYS A 170 2.53 -23.02 -7.35
N THR A 171 3.39 -22.02 -7.18
CA THR A 171 4.20 -21.84 -5.96
C THR A 171 3.32 -21.55 -4.75
N LEU A 172 2.36 -20.63 -4.90
CA LEU A 172 1.38 -20.32 -3.85
C LEU A 172 0.56 -21.56 -3.47
N SER A 173 0.14 -22.38 -4.44
CA SER A 173 -0.58 -23.64 -4.15
C SER A 173 0.24 -24.59 -3.30
N LYS A 174 1.55 -24.71 -3.57
CA LYS A 174 2.45 -25.58 -2.79
C LYS A 174 2.63 -25.08 -1.36
N ILE A 175 2.88 -23.78 -1.19
CA ILE A 175 3.19 -23.19 0.12
C ILE A 175 1.93 -23.11 0.98
N THR A 176 0.81 -22.66 0.42
CA THR A 176 -0.44 -22.46 1.18
C THR A 176 -1.25 -23.75 1.38
N GLY A 177 -0.93 -24.81 0.65
CA GLY A 177 -1.74 -26.04 0.61
C GLY A 177 -3.12 -25.85 -0.04
N ARG A 178 -3.37 -24.71 -0.67
CA ARG A 178 -4.67 -24.35 -1.28
C ARG A 178 -4.59 -24.36 -2.79
N LYS A 179 -5.70 -24.65 -3.45
CA LYS A 179 -5.81 -24.54 -4.92
C LYS A 179 -6.32 -23.15 -5.30
N LEU A 180 -5.85 -22.62 -6.43
CA LEU A 180 -6.39 -21.40 -7.01
C LEU A 180 -7.90 -21.56 -7.27
N SER A 181 -8.69 -20.63 -6.78
CA SER A 181 -10.13 -20.59 -7.00
C SER A 181 -10.47 -19.59 -8.11
N ASN A 182 -10.87 -20.08 -9.27
CA ASN A 182 -11.30 -19.22 -10.38
C ASN A 182 -12.47 -18.30 -9.98
N LYS A 183 -13.41 -18.80 -9.17
CA LYS A 183 -14.53 -17.99 -8.69
C LYS A 183 -14.03 -16.80 -7.85
N ARG A 184 -13.08 -17.05 -6.92
CA ARG A 184 -12.48 -15.98 -6.13
C ARG A 184 -11.60 -15.04 -6.96
N LEU A 185 -10.87 -15.56 -7.94
CA LEU A 185 -10.06 -14.75 -8.85
C LEU A 185 -10.91 -13.75 -9.64
N VAL A 186 -12.03 -14.22 -10.21
CA VAL A 186 -12.96 -13.33 -10.93
C VAL A 186 -13.59 -12.31 -9.99
N GLN A 187 -13.95 -12.71 -8.75
CA GLN A 187 -14.51 -11.78 -7.79
C GLN A 187 -13.48 -10.72 -7.37
N SER A 188 -12.28 -11.13 -6.98
CA SER A 188 -11.22 -10.19 -6.58
C SER A 188 -10.81 -9.24 -7.71
N TYR A 189 -10.80 -9.72 -8.96
CA TYR A 189 -10.62 -8.84 -10.12
C TYR A 189 -11.71 -7.76 -10.19
N LYS A 190 -12.98 -8.12 -10.02
CA LYS A 190 -14.08 -7.15 -10.03
C LYS A 190 -13.96 -6.12 -8.91
N ASP A 191 -13.64 -6.57 -7.70
CA ASP A 191 -13.53 -5.72 -6.53
C ASP A 191 -12.36 -4.72 -6.66
N ILE A 192 -11.20 -5.21 -7.09
CA ILE A 192 -10.01 -4.37 -7.32
C ILE A 192 -10.23 -3.41 -8.49
N HIS A 193 -10.83 -3.90 -9.59
CA HIS A 193 -11.15 -3.02 -10.73
C HIS A 193 -12.14 -1.91 -10.36
N GLN A 194 -13.14 -2.21 -9.51
CA GLN A 194 -14.04 -1.19 -8.99
C GLN A 194 -13.28 -0.18 -8.12
N ALA A 195 -12.37 -0.64 -7.27
CA ALA A 195 -11.54 0.25 -6.47
C ALA A 195 -10.64 1.14 -7.34
N GLN A 196 -10.04 0.59 -8.40
CA GLN A 196 -9.27 1.37 -9.37
C GLN A 196 -10.12 2.44 -10.05
N LYS A 197 -11.36 2.14 -10.46
CA LYS A 197 -12.27 3.14 -11.04
C LYS A 197 -12.53 4.28 -10.05
N GLN A 198 -12.78 3.98 -8.79
CA GLN A 198 -12.99 5.00 -7.77
C GLN A 198 -11.72 5.80 -7.47
N ALA A 199 -10.55 5.16 -7.50
CA ALA A 199 -9.26 5.87 -7.39
C ALA A 199 -9.07 6.87 -8.54
N PHE A 200 -9.41 6.50 -9.77
CA PHE A 200 -9.37 7.41 -10.92
C PHE A 200 -10.36 8.56 -10.75
N ARG A 201 -11.60 8.29 -10.36
CA ARG A 201 -12.60 9.33 -10.07
C ARG A 201 -12.10 10.31 -9.00
N LEU A 202 -11.55 9.79 -7.91
CA LEU A 202 -10.95 10.60 -6.85
C LEU A 202 -9.81 11.48 -7.39
N ASN A 203 -8.93 10.91 -8.21
CA ASN A 203 -7.82 11.64 -8.82
C ASN A 203 -8.31 12.77 -9.73
N GLU A 204 -9.33 12.55 -10.53
CA GLU A 204 -9.96 13.59 -11.36
C GLU A 204 -10.47 14.75 -10.49
N ARG A 205 -11.16 14.44 -9.38
CA ARG A 205 -11.64 15.48 -8.43
C ARG A 205 -10.49 16.20 -7.74
N PHE A 206 -9.43 15.49 -7.37
CA PHE A 206 -8.24 16.08 -6.76
C PHE A 206 -7.50 17.00 -7.74
N CYS A 207 -7.34 16.61 -8.99
CA CYS A 207 -6.65 17.39 -10.02
C CYS A 207 -7.44 18.60 -10.52
N HIS A 208 -8.72 18.73 -10.19
CA HIS A 208 -9.54 19.85 -10.60
C HIS A 208 -9.05 21.15 -9.96
N THR A 209 -9.11 22.27 -10.70
CA THR A 209 -8.63 23.59 -10.21
C THR A 209 -9.36 24.06 -8.95
N ASP A 210 -10.63 23.68 -8.82
CA ASP A 210 -11.50 24.02 -7.68
C ASP A 210 -11.65 22.87 -6.70
N SER A 211 -10.66 21.99 -6.63
CA SER A 211 -10.70 20.83 -5.75
C SER A 211 -10.84 21.24 -4.26
N HIS A 212 -11.80 20.63 -3.59
CA HIS A 212 -11.99 20.75 -2.15
C HIS A 212 -11.10 19.78 -1.36
N ILE A 213 -10.38 18.88 -2.04
CA ILE A 213 -9.53 17.85 -1.46
C ILE A 213 -8.13 18.40 -1.23
N SER A 214 -7.61 18.31 -0.02
CA SER A 214 -6.19 18.59 0.24
C SER A 214 -5.30 17.43 -0.20
N GLY A 215 -4.02 17.71 -0.49
CA GLY A 215 -3.05 16.65 -0.81
C GLY A 215 -2.91 15.62 0.31
N SER A 216 -3.00 16.05 1.56
CA SER A 216 -2.93 15.16 2.74
C SER A 216 -4.14 14.22 2.82
N GLN A 217 -5.34 14.72 2.55
CA GLN A 217 -6.56 13.91 2.49
C GLN A 217 -6.48 12.89 1.34
N TYR A 218 -6.07 13.33 0.15
CA TYR A 218 -5.85 12.44 -0.98
C TYR A 218 -4.88 11.31 -0.64
N MET A 219 -3.74 11.64 -0.04
CA MET A 219 -2.74 10.64 0.37
C MET A 219 -3.27 9.70 1.45
N ALA A 220 -4.05 10.17 2.41
CA ALA A 220 -4.67 9.32 3.42
C ALA A 220 -5.65 8.32 2.81
N ILE A 221 -6.51 8.77 1.88
CA ILE A 221 -7.43 7.88 1.14
C ILE A 221 -6.63 6.83 0.36
N MET A 222 -5.66 7.24 -0.45
CA MET A 222 -4.89 6.31 -1.29
C MET A 222 -4.06 5.32 -0.46
N ASN A 223 -3.43 5.76 0.62
CA ASN A 223 -2.65 4.88 1.50
C ASN A 223 -3.54 3.86 2.24
N SER A 224 -4.75 4.23 2.61
CA SER A 224 -5.67 3.32 3.30
C SER A 224 -6.08 2.11 2.44
N PHE A 225 -6.06 2.25 1.11
CA PHE A 225 -6.35 1.15 0.18
C PHE A 225 -5.48 -0.09 0.44
N CYS A 226 -4.22 0.12 0.78
CA CYS A 226 -3.28 -0.98 1.04
C CYS A 226 -3.66 -1.84 2.26
N TYR A 227 -4.59 -1.38 3.09
CA TYR A 227 -4.97 -1.99 4.37
C TYR A 227 -6.47 -2.20 4.52
N ALA A 228 -7.27 -1.83 3.53
CA ALA A 228 -8.72 -1.96 3.51
C ALA A 228 -9.18 -3.11 2.61
N GLU A 229 -10.44 -3.54 2.75
CA GLU A 229 -11.08 -4.41 1.77
C GLU A 229 -11.41 -3.60 0.49
N PRO A 230 -11.03 -4.07 -0.71
CA PRO A 230 -11.18 -3.30 -1.94
C PRO A 230 -12.60 -2.84 -2.23
N SER A 231 -13.60 -3.70 -2.03
CA SER A 231 -15.00 -3.37 -2.28
C SER A 231 -15.55 -2.35 -1.29
N GLU A 232 -15.21 -2.47 -0.01
CA GLU A 232 -15.61 -1.52 1.02
C GLU A 232 -14.93 -0.16 0.79
N TRP A 233 -13.62 -0.18 0.53
CA TRP A 233 -12.87 1.04 0.22
C TRP A 233 -13.45 1.77 -1.01
N ALA A 234 -13.78 1.02 -2.07
CA ALA A 234 -14.39 1.59 -3.27
C ALA A 234 -15.70 2.30 -2.98
N ASN A 235 -16.57 1.68 -2.16
CA ASN A 235 -17.84 2.28 -1.76
C ASN A 235 -17.63 3.56 -0.96
N LYS A 236 -16.64 3.57 -0.03
CA LYS A 236 -16.32 4.77 0.77
C LYS A 236 -15.72 5.90 -0.06
N VAL A 237 -14.91 5.60 -1.06
CA VAL A 237 -14.44 6.61 -2.02
C VAL A 237 -15.58 7.15 -2.87
N ASP A 238 -16.52 6.29 -3.29
CA ASP A 238 -17.70 6.72 -4.04
C ASP A 238 -18.57 7.68 -3.20
N GLU A 239 -18.88 7.32 -1.93
CA GLU A 239 -19.58 8.18 -0.99
C GLU A 239 -18.88 9.55 -0.85
N PHE A 240 -17.56 9.54 -0.64
CA PHE A 240 -16.76 10.76 -0.52
C PHE A 240 -16.79 11.62 -1.80
N CYS A 241 -16.64 11.01 -2.97
CA CYS A 241 -16.72 11.74 -4.24
C CYS A 241 -18.12 12.34 -4.47
N ASN A 242 -19.19 11.62 -4.11
CA ASN A 242 -20.57 12.11 -4.21
C ASN A 242 -20.80 13.30 -3.27
N SER A 243 -20.26 13.28 -2.08
CA SER A 243 -20.32 14.38 -1.12
C SER A 243 -19.65 15.64 -1.69
N ILE A 244 -18.48 15.50 -2.32
CA ILE A 244 -17.78 16.61 -3.00
C ILE A 244 -18.58 17.13 -4.19
N ASP A 245 -19.11 16.22 -5.02
CA ASP A 245 -19.89 16.60 -6.21
C ASP A 245 -21.19 17.37 -5.87
N SER A 246 -21.74 17.15 -4.66
CA SER A 246 -22.93 17.85 -4.16
C SER A 246 -22.62 19.24 -3.60
N MET A 247 -21.35 19.58 -3.38
CA MET A 247 -20.97 20.90 -2.91
C MET A 247 -21.16 21.93 -4.03
N THR A 248 -22.04 22.90 -3.80
CA THR A 248 -22.17 24.05 -4.68
C THR A 248 -20.88 24.86 -4.63
N THR A 249 -20.25 25.02 -5.77
CA THR A 249 -19.13 25.97 -5.93
C THR A 249 -19.66 27.36 -5.70
N ASP A 250 -19.35 27.93 -4.55
CA ASP A 250 -19.63 29.34 -4.30
C ASP A 250 -18.71 30.15 -5.23
N SER A 251 -19.29 30.60 -6.36
CA SER A 251 -18.59 31.25 -7.47
C SER A 251 -17.91 32.58 -7.11
N ASN A 252 -18.11 33.04 -5.85
CA ASN A 252 -17.57 34.30 -5.37
C ASN A 252 -16.26 34.20 -4.57
N GLN A 253 -15.80 33.02 -4.19
CA GLN A 253 -14.47 32.88 -3.59
C GLN A 253 -13.41 32.87 -4.71
N LYS A 254 -12.78 34.04 -4.95
CA LYS A 254 -11.54 34.13 -5.75
C LYS A 254 -10.45 33.28 -5.09
N ARG A 255 -10.41 31.98 -5.46
CA ARG A 255 -9.31 31.12 -5.03
C ARG A 255 -8.01 31.61 -5.68
N ARG A 256 -6.98 31.82 -4.88
CA ARG A 256 -5.62 32.11 -5.38
C ARG A 256 -5.24 30.97 -6.35
N LYS A 257 -4.90 31.31 -7.59
CA LYS A 257 -4.30 30.36 -8.54
C LYS A 257 -3.04 29.79 -7.91
N LYS A 258 -3.10 28.54 -7.48
CA LYS A 258 -1.94 27.81 -6.98
C LYS A 258 -1.12 27.28 -8.16
N ALA A 259 0.20 27.20 -7.98
CA ALA A 259 1.04 26.53 -8.97
C ALA A 259 0.64 25.04 -9.10
N ARG A 260 0.62 24.54 -10.31
CA ARG A 260 0.38 23.11 -10.60
C ARG A 260 1.73 22.43 -10.75
N VAL A 261 1.91 21.33 -10.05
CA VAL A 261 3.14 20.52 -10.08
C VAL A 261 2.75 19.12 -10.55
N LEU A 262 3.46 18.62 -11.54
CA LEU A 262 3.38 17.23 -11.99
C LEU A 262 4.39 16.42 -11.18
N ILE A 263 3.93 15.35 -10.53
CA ILE A 263 4.80 14.36 -9.92
C ILE A 263 4.82 13.14 -10.86
N ALA A 264 6.00 12.80 -11.36
CA ALA A 264 6.22 11.64 -12.20
C ALA A 264 7.26 10.73 -11.54
N GLY A 265 7.07 9.39 -11.64
CA GLY A 265 7.96 8.40 -11.07
C GLY A 265 7.73 7.02 -11.66
#